data_7c0c6238b6288058bd1de082049c9101
#
_entry.id   7c0c6238b6288058bd1de082049c9101
#
_cell.length_a   1.000
_cell.length_b   1.000
_cell.length_c   1.000
_cell.angle_alpha   90.00
_cell.angle_beta   90.00
_cell.angle_gamma   90.00
#
_symmetry.space_group_name_H-M   'P 1'
#
loop_
_entity.id
_entity.type
_entity.pdbx_description
1 polymer ?
#
loop_
_entity_poly.entity_id
_entity_poly.type
_entity_poly.pdbx_seq_one_letter_code
_entity_poly.pdbx_strand_id
1 'polypeptide(L)'
;MLKNRLKDPSLLAELAYVNGQWIGADNAATLDVIDPASGQLLARVPAMQGAETRRAIEAADTAWPAWRARPAAERAALLERWYQAMIDNLDDLALIMTCEQGKPLNEAKGEIRYGAGFVKWFAEEARRVYGETMPAPSGDRRLLTLKQPVGVCAAITPWNFPNAMITRKCAPALAAGCPIIVKPSDLTPLSALALAVLAERVGIPAGVFNVLTGMPTGIGEELTSNPTVRKISFTGSTAVGRLLMRQSAGHIKRLSLELGGNAPFIVFDDADLEQAVAGIMLSKFRNAGQTCVCANRILVQNGIYERFAQRLVEEVGKLKVGNGLDADVTIGPLINPAAVNKVARHIDDALSQGAQLLCGGIPEGDSQFVQPTVLGETHAGMLLANEETFGPVAPLMRFTDEAQALALANATPYGLGAYYFTQDLRRSWRFGEALEFGMVGLNTGIISMEVAPFGGIKQSGLGREGSKYGLDEYLEVKAFHIGGL
;
A
#
# COMPACT_ATOMS: atom_id res chain seq x y z
N MET A 1 -28.25 3.22 7.17
CA MET A 1 -27.33 3.98 6.31
C MET A 1 -26.07 4.31 7.09
N LEU A 2 -24.89 4.18 6.49
CA LEU A 2 -23.59 4.45 7.11
C LEU A 2 -23.53 5.83 7.79
N LYS A 3 -24.03 6.86 7.12
CA LYS A 3 -24.06 8.25 7.60
C LYS A 3 -24.62 8.43 9.02
N ASN A 4 -25.63 7.65 9.39
CA ASN A 4 -26.29 7.73 10.71
C ASN A 4 -25.47 7.05 11.84
N ARG A 5 -24.39 6.35 11.49
CA ARG A 5 -23.50 5.65 12.44
C ARG A 5 -22.24 6.44 12.76
N LEU A 6 -21.95 7.48 11.98
CA LEU A 6 -20.80 8.35 12.17
C LEU A 6 -21.09 9.38 13.26
N LYS A 7 -20.11 9.68 14.10
CA LYS A 7 -20.13 10.81 15.05
C LYS A 7 -20.12 12.15 14.30
N ASP A 8 -19.34 12.19 13.20
CA ASP A 8 -19.28 13.30 12.27
C ASP A 8 -19.73 12.86 10.85
N PRO A 9 -21.04 12.99 10.54
CA PRO A 9 -21.58 12.59 9.25
C PRO A 9 -21.00 13.32 8.02
N SER A 10 -20.33 14.47 8.23
CA SER A 10 -19.73 15.24 7.14
C SER A 10 -18.43 14.61 6.60
N LEU A 11 -17.85 13.63 7.30
CA LEU A 11 -16.73 12.81 6.80
C LEU A 11 -17.15 11.88 5.66
N LEU A 12 -18.43 11.54 5.54
CA LEU A 12 -18.97 10.78 4.41
C LEU A 12 -19.29 11.74 3.25
N ALA A 13 -18.26 12.15 2.51
CA ALA A 13 -18.41 12.95 1.31
C ALA A 13 -18.70 12.06 0.09
N GLU A 14 -19.57 12.53 -0.79
CA GLU A 14 -20.02 11.82 -2.00
C GLU A 14 -19.63 12.55 -3.30
N LEU A 15 -18.89 13.65 -3.21
CA LEU A 15 -18.39 14.44 -4.34
C LEU A 15 -16.86 14.39 -4.37
N ALA A 16 -16.27 14.57 -5.52
CA ALA A 16 -14.83 14.70 -5.68
C ALA A 16 -14.35 16.07 -5.18
N TYR A 17 -13.12 16.13 -4.68
CA TYR A 17 -12.53 17.34 -4.13
C TYR A 17 -11.45 17.90 -5.07
N VAL A 18 -11.75 19.00 -5.75
CA VAL A 18 -10.84 19.62 -6.72
C VAL A 18 -10.79 21.13 -6.49
N ASN A 19 -9.57 21.67 -6.37
CA ASN A 19 -9.33 23.10 -6.17
C ASN A 19 -10.13 23.74 -5.02
N GLY A 20 -10.25 23.03 -3.89
CA GLY A 20 -11.01 23.52 -2.74
C GLY A 20 -12.54 23.47 -2.92
N GLN A 21 -13.02 22.73 -3.91
CA GLN A 21 -14.45 22.59 -4.21
C GLN A 21 -14.87 21.12 -4.28
N TRP A 22 -16.07 20.84 -3.81
CA TRP A 22 -16.71 19.54 -3.92
C TRP A 22 -17.57 19.51 -5.19
N ILE A 23 -17.17 18.71 -6.16
CA ILE A 23 -17.77 18.73 -7.53
C ILE A 23 -18.19 17.33 -7.99
N GLY A 24 -19.23 17.29 -8.82
CA GLY A 24 -19.68 16.11 -9.56
C GLY A 24 -18.90 15.90 -10.86
N ALA A 25 -19.20 14.81 -11.58
CA ALA A 25 -18.73 14.61 -12.96
C ALA A 25 -19.52 15.51 -13.91
N ASP A 26 -18.88 16.01 -14.96
CA ASP A 26 -19.51 16.93 -15.94
C ASP A 26 -20.75 16.34 -16.63
N ASN A 27 -20.76 15.03 -16.83
CA ASN A 27 -21.85 14.27 -17.43
C ASN A 27 -22.85 13.71 -16.39
N ALA A 28 -22.73 14.12 -15.12
CA ALA A 28 -23.49 13.62 -13.97
C ALA A 28 -23.40 12.08 -13.75
N ALA A 29 -22.48 11.38 -14.39
CA ALA A 29 -22.27 9.96 -14.18
C ALA A 29 -21.70 9.66 -12.79
N THR A 30 -22.12 8.54 -12.20
CA THR A 30 -21.71 8.10 -10.89
C THR A 30 -21.25 6.64 -10.89
N LEU A 31 -20.45 6.29 -9.88
CA LEU A 31 -20.09 4.91 -9.53
C LEU A 31 -20.72 4.56 -8.19
N ASP A 32 -21.26 3.35 -8.10
CA ASP A 32 -21.78 2.80 -6.86
C ASP A 32 -20.62 2.29 -5.98
N VAL A 33 -20.61 2.66 -4.71
CA VAL A 33 -19.70 2.12 -3.68
C VAL A 33 -20.49 1.10 -2.87
N ILE A 34 -20.05 -0.15 -2.90
CA ILE A 34 -20.76 -1.28 -2.33
C ILE A 34 -20.01 -1.83 -1.12
N ASP A 35 -20.72 -2.14 -0.06
CA ASP A 35 -20.19 -2.89 1.09
C ASP A 35 -19.94 -4.36 0.69
N PRO A 36 -18.68 -4.83 0.71
CA PRO A 36 -18.38 -6.21 0.32
C PRO A 36 -18.91 -7.26 1.28
N ALA A 37 -19.26 -6.89 2.52
CA ALA A 37 -19.81 -7.81 3.51
C ALA A 37 -21.31 -8.05 3.34
N SER A 38 -22.05 -7.05 2.84
CA SER A 38 -23.53 -7.11 2.76
C SER A 38 -24.09 -6.96 1.35
N GLY A 39 -23.28 -6.52 0.39
CA GLY A 39 -23.72 -6.17 -0.97
C GLY A 39 -24.54 -4.88 -1.02
N GLN A 40 -24.68 -4.15 0.08
CA GLN A 40 -25.48 -2.93 0.15
C GLN A 40 -24.77 -1.74 -0.46
N LEU A 41 -25.54 -0.85 -1.10
CA LEU A 41 -25.07 0.44 -1.57
C LEU A 41 -24.77 1.35 -0.38
N LEU A 42 -23.53 1.83 -0.29
CA LEU A 42 -23.07 2.78 0.73
C LEU A 42 -23.25 4.23 0.28
N ALA A 43 -22.80 4.53 -0.95
CA ALA A 43 -22.79 5.87 -1.53
C ALA A 43 -22.66 5.81 -3.05
N ARG A 44 -22.87 6.96 -3.72
CA ARG A 44 -22.53 7.17 -5.13
C ARG A 44 -21.52 8.29 -5.25
N VAL A 45 -20.44 8.04 -5.99
CA VAL A 45 -19.38 9.02 -6.21
C VAL A 45 -19.27 9.38 -7.70
N PRO A 46 -18.78 10.59 -8.06
CA PRO A 46 -18.64 10.98 -9.46
C PRO A 46 -17.78 10.03 -10.28
N ALA A 47 -18.22 9.69 -11.50
CA ALA A 47 -17.44 8.93 -12.47
C ALA A 47 -16.66 9.89 -13.39
N MET A 48 -15.66 10.59 -12.83
CA MET A 48 -14.84 11.56 -13.54
C MET A 48 -13.95 10.93 -14.59
N GLN A 49 -13.53 11.74 -15.56
CA GLN A 49 -12.74 11.34 -16.72
C GLN A 49 -11.59 12.33 -17.00
N GLY A 50 -11.04 12.33 -18.23
CA GLY A 50 -9.89 13.14 -18.62
C GLY A 50 -10.10 14.66 -18.51
N ALA A 51 -11.30 15.17 -18.79
CA ALA A 51 -11.56 16.61 -18.72
C ALA A 51 -11.47 17.16 -17.30
N GLU A 52 -12.12 16.49 -16.33
CA GLU A 52 -12.05 16.86 -14.92
C GLU A 52 -10.63 16.65 -14.37
N THR A 53 -9.95 15.60 -14.83
CA THR A 53 -8.55 15.36 -14.45
C THR A 53 -7.64 16.49 -14.92
N ARG A 54 -7.84 16.98 -16.13
CA ARG A 54 -7.07 18.13 -16.66
C ARG A 54 -7.27 19.37 -15.81
N ARG A 55 -8.51 19.70 -15.42
CA ARG A 55 -8.79 20.82 -14.51
C ARG A 55 -8.12 20.67 -13.14
N ALA A 56 -8.07 19.45 -12.62
CA ALA A 56 -7.36 19.19 -11.36
C ALA A 56 -5.84 19.38 -11.51
N ILE A 57 -5.26 18.99 -12.65
CA ILE A 57 -3.84 19.24 -12.98
C ILE A 57 -3.57 20.73 -13.09
N GLU A 58 -4.40 21.49 -13.79
CA GLU A 58 -4.29 22.94 -13.95
C GLU A 58 -4.41 23.67 -12.60
N ALA A 59 -5.33 23.23 -11.74
CA ALA A 59 -5.47 23.75 -10.38
C ALA A 59 -4.22 23.48 -9.53
N ALA A 60 -3.66 22.28 -9.61
CA ALA A 60 -2.44 21.91 -8.92
C ALA A 60 -1.23 22.73 -9.40
N ASP A 61 -1.10 22.95 -10.70
CA ASP A 61 -0.03 23.77 -11.29
C ASP A 61 -0.14 25.23 -10.86
N THR A 62 -1.36 25.78 -10.85
CA THR A 62 -1.64 27.14 -10.38
C THR A 62 -1.30 27.32 -8.89
N ALA A 63 -1.57 26.31 -8.07
CA ALA A 63 -1.29 26.35 -6.63
C ALA A 63 0.22 26.13 -6.29
N TRP A 64 0.97 25.49 -7.19
CA TRP A 64 2.33 25.05 -6.93
C TRP A 64 3.31 26.20 -6.58
N PRO A 65 3.39 27.33 -7.31
CA PRO A 65 4.33 28.40 -6.96
C PRO A 65 4.20 28.91 -5.54
N ALA A 66 2.98 29.11 -5.06
CA ALA A 66 2.71 29.56 -3.70
C ALA A 66 3.02 28.45 -2.67
N TRP A 67 2.67 27.19 -2.97
CA TRP A 67 2.93 26.06 -2.09
C TRP A 67 4.42 25.78 -1.89
N ARG A 68 5.20 25.71 -2.98
CA ARG A 68 6.66 25.47 -2.90
C ARG A 68 7.43 26.60 -2.22
N ALA A 69 6.90 27.84 -2.28
CA ALA A 69 7.51 29.00 -1.65
C ALA A 69 7.28 29.05 -0.12
N ARG A 70 6.31 28.29 0.41
CA ARG A 70 6.08 28.25 1.85
C ARG A 70 7.27 27.64 2.59
N PRO A 71 7.70 28.21 3.71
CA PRO A 71 8.71 27.63 4.58
C PRO A 71 8.35 26.18 4.97
N ALA A 72 9.36 25.32 5.06
CA ALA A 72 9.15 23.91 5.45
C ALA A 72 8.40 23.76 6.78
N ALA A 73 8.65 24.67 7.74
CA ALA A 73 7.97 24.67 9.03
C ALA A 73 6.44 24.90 8.91
N GLU A 74 6.01 25.72 7.96
CA GLU A 74 4.57 25.97 7.73
C GLU A 74 3.89 24.75 7.08
N ARG A 75 4.57 24.12 6.10
CA ARG A 75 4.07 22.87 5.51
C ARG A 75 3.99 21.76 6.54
N ALA A 76 5.04 21.62 7.37
CA ALA A 76 5.06 20.67 8.50
C ALA A 76 3.90 20.90 9.47
N ALA A 77 3.63 22.14 9.86
CA ALA A 77 2.53 22.48 10.78
C ALA A 77 1.14 22.13 10.21
N LEU A 78 0.95 22.25 8.87
CA LEU A 78 -0.28 21.80 8.21
C LEU A 78 -0.42 20.28 8.26
N LEU A 79 0.66 19.54 8.00
CA LEU A 79 0.67 18.08 8.10
C LEU A 79 0.46 17.61 9.54
N GLU A 80 1.06 18.26 10.54
CA GLU A 80 0.83 17.94 11.95
C GLU A 80 -0.64 18.10 12.34
N ARG A 81 -1.32 19.18 11.88
CA ARG A 81 -2.77 19.34 12.08
C ARG A 81 -3.59 18.27 11.35
N TRP A 82 -3.18 17.89 10.14
CA TRP A 82 -3.86 16.83 9.39
C TRP A 82 -3.73 15.47 10.09
N TYR A 83 -2.53 15.15 10.58
CA TYR A 83 -2.31 14.00 11.45
C TYR A 83 -3.25 14.00 12.65
N GLN A 84 -3.31 15.10 13.39
CA GLN A 84 -4.16 15.20 14.59
C GLN A 84 -5.64 15.03 14.23
N ALA A 85 -6.10 15.66 13.15
CA ALA A 85 -7.47 15.51 12.67
C ALA A 85 -7.82 14.06 12.30
N MET A 86 -6.88 13.29 11.74
CA MET A 86 -7.08 11.86 11.49
C MET A 86 -7.21 11.06 12.79
N ILE A 87 -6.40 11.36 13.80
CA ILE A 87 -6.45 10.69 15.11
C ILE A 87 -7.75 11.03 15.86
N ASP A 88 -8.16 12.28 15.84
CA ASP A 88 -9.39 12.76 16.50
C ASP A 88 -10.66 12.12 15.88
N ASN A 89 -10.61 11.77 14.60
CA ASN A 89 -11.69 11.12 13.86
C ASN A 89 -11.46 9.63 13.58
N LEU A 90 -10.57 8.99 14.35
CA LEU A 90 -10.15 7.61 14.16
C LEU A 90 -11.31 6.62 14.00
N ASP A 91 -12.31 6.71 14.87
CA ASP A 91 -13.44 5.77 14.89
C ASP A 91 -14.30 5.89 13.64
N ASP A 92 -14.59 7.09 13.19
CA ASP A 92 -15.41 7.35 12.00
C ASP A 92 -14.67 6.97 10.72
N LEU A 93 -13.38 7.31 10.60
CA LEU A 93 -12.54 6.90 9.49
C LEU A 93 -12.43 5.38 9.38
N ALA A 94 -12.27 4.69 10.52
CA ALA A 94 -12.23 3.23 10.56
C ALA A 94 -13.58 2.60 10.19
N LEU A 95 -14.69 3.19 10.63
CA LEU A 95 -16.04 2.73 10.27
C LEU A 95 -16.31 2.86 8.78
N ILE A 96 -15.97 4.00 8.16
CA ILE A 96 -16.06 4.21 6.71
C ILE A 96 -15.25 3.13 5.98
N MET A 97 -14.01 2.92 6.40
CA MET A 97 -13.10 1.93 5.80
C MET A 97 -13.62 0.51 5.92
N THR A 98 -14.10 0.09 7.10
CA THR A 98 -14.66 -1.26 7.29
C THR A 98 -15.85 -1.48 6.36
N CYS A 99 -16.73 -0.49 6.22
CA CYS A 99 -17.89 -0.61 5.35
C CYS A 99 -17.54 -0.71 3.86
N GLU A 100 -16.58 0.09 3.35
CA GLU A 100 -16.26 0.08 1.91
C GLU A 100 -15.25 -1.00 1.51
N GLN A 101 -14.38 -1.46 2.43
CA GLN A 101 -13.29 -2.40 2.13
C GLN A 101 -13.52 -3.79 2.74
N GLY A 102 -14.27 -3.89 3.83
CA GLY A 102 -14.65 -5.15 4.48
C GLY A 102 -13.77 -5.59 5.64
N LYS A 103 -12.57 -5.06 5.84
CA LYS A 103 -11.68 -5.47 6.94
C LYS A 103 -12.32 -5.23 8.32
N PRO A 104 -11.97 -6.06 9.34
CA PRO A 104 -12.44 -5.87 10.69
C PRO A 104 -12.15 -4.47 11.24
N LEU A 105 -13.07 -3.93 12.03
CA LEU A 105 -12.98 -2.56 12.56
C LEU A 105 -11.68 -2.31 13.35
N ASN A 106 -11.18 -3.31 14.08
CA ASN A 106 -9.91 -3.19 14.80
C ASN A 106 -8.71 -3.07 13.85
N GLU A 107 -8.71 -3.79 12.73
CA GLU A 107 -7.69 -3.66 11.68
C GLU A 107 -7.80 -2.31 10.97
N ALA A 108 -9.02 -1.83 10.70
CA ALA A 108 -9.25 -0.50 10.13
C ALA A 108 -8.71 0.60 11.04
N LYS A 109 -8.96 0.53 12.36
CA LYS A 109 -8.35 1.45 13.35
C LYS A 109 -6.82 1.39 13.34
N GLY A 110 -6.27 0.19 13.19
CA GLY A 110 -4.83 -0.02 13.03
C GLY A 110 -4.30 0.67 11.77
N GLU A 111 -5.02 0.56 10.65
CA GLU A 111 -4.63 1.21 9.40
C GLU A 111 -4.71 2.73 9.48
N ILE A 112 -5.75 3.31 10.12
CA ILE A 112 -5.82 4.77 10.29
C ILE A 112 -4.61 5.28 11.09
N ARG A 113 -4.23 4.61 12.18
CA ARG A 113 -3.01 4.99 12.93
C ARG A 113 -1.75 4.86 12.09
N TYR A 114 -1.63 3.80 11.33
CA TYR A 114 -0.51 3.57 10.41
C TYR A 114 -0.45 4.66 9.33
N GLY A 115 -1.57 4.98 8.69
CA GLY A 115 -1.64 6.05 7.69
C GLY A 115 -1.34 7.44 8.27
N ALA A 116 -1.86 7.74 9.46
CA ALA A 116 -1.55 8.97 10.19
C ALA A 116 -0.07 9.04 10.58
N GLY A 117 0.56 7.91 10.93
CA GLY A 117 2.00 7.82 11.21
C GLY A 117 2.86 8.35 10.06
N PHE A 118 2.51 8.06 8.79
CA PHE A 118 3.22 8.65 7.64
C PHE A 118 3.05 10.18 7.58
N VAL A 119 1.85 10.70 7.87
CA VAL A 119 1.64 12.15 7.85
C VAL A 119 2.52 12.83 8.90
N LYS A 120 2.57 12.28 10.12
CA LYS A 120 3.44 12.76 11.19
C LYS A 120 4.92 12.66 10.82
N TRP A 121 5.37 11.49 10.35
CA TRP A 121 6.75 11.25 9.93
C TRP A 121 7.22 12.28 8.92
N PHE A 122 6.45 12.51 7.86
CA PHE A 122 6.84 13.46 6.81
C PHE A 122 6.66 14.93 7.22
N ALA A 123 5.79 15.24 8.19
CA ALA A 123 5.80 16.56 8.82
C ALA A 123 7.14 16.87 9.49
N GLU A 124 7.72 15.88 10.17
CA GLU A 124 9.05 16.00 10.79
C GLU A 124 10.17 16.01 9.75
N GLU A 125 10.12 15.15 8.73
CA GLU A 125 11.11 15.08 7.65
C GLU A 125 11.11 16.30 6.72
N ALA A 126 10.00 17.04 6.59
CA ALA A 126 9.94 18.28 5.81
C ALA A 126 11.04 19.28 6.18
N ARG A 127 11.43 19.31 7.46
CA ARG A 127 12.46 20.21 8.00
C ARG A 127 13.89 19.69 7.79
N ARG A 128 14.07 18.46 7.25
CA ARG A 128 15.37 17.81 7.03
C ARG A 128 15.77 17.72 5.56
N VAL A 129 15.15 18.51 4.70
CA VAL A 129 15.48 18.61 3.28
C VAL A 129 16.72 19.48 3.11
N TYR A 130 17.89 18.92 3.46
CA TYR A 130 19.18 19.62 3.39
C TYR A 130 19.82 19.46 2.03
N GLY A 131 20.54 20.52 1.58
CA GLY A 131 21.56 20.43 0.55
C GLY A 131 22.93 20.14 1.14
N GLU A 132 23.95 20.12 0.27
CA GLU A 132 25.33 19.83 0.63
C GLU A 132 26.24 20.95 0.12
N THR A 133 27.36 21.20 0.82
CA THR A 133 28.47 22.00 0.32
C THR A 133 29.62 21.08 -0.06
N MET A 134 30.23 21.30 -1.23
CA MET A 134 31.28 20.45 -1.78
C MET A 134 32.57 21.26 -1.97
N PRO A 135 33.75 20.68 -1.73
CA PRO A 135 35.02 21.29 -2.09
C PRO A 135 35.08 21.53 -3.60
N ALA A 136 35.38 22.76 -4.02
CA ALA A 136 35.60 23.05 -5.42
C ALA A 136 37.06 22.69 -5.83
N PRO A 137 37.29 22.33 -7.13
CA PRO A 137 38.64 22.00 -7.62
C PRO A 137 39.55 23.23 -7.77
N SER A 138 38.98 24.45 -7.62
CA SER A 138 39.72 25.73 -7.67
C SER A 138 39.22 26.68 -6.60
N GLY A 139 40.10 27.64 -6.18
CA GLY A 139 39.79 28.57 -5.10
C GLY A 139 38.80 29.69 -5.43
N ASP A 140 38.50 29.90 -6.73
CA ASP A 140 37.68 30.98 -7.28
C ASP A 140 36.17 30.68 -7.27
N ARG A 141 35.74 29.54 -6.68
CA ARG A 141 34.34 29.12 -6.71
C ARG A 141 33.92 28.36 -5.45
N ARG A 142 32.58 28.27 -5.28
CA ARG A 142 31.92 27.43 -4.27
C ARG A 142 30.86 26.56 -4.94
N LEU A 143 30.74 25.34 -4.44
CA LEU A 143 29.76 24.36 -4.95
C LEU A 143 28.81 23.97 -3.84
N LEU A 144 27.51 23.96 -4.16
CA LEU A 144 26.48 23.46 -3.23
C LEU A 144 25.35 22.78 -4.01
N THR A 145 24.60 21.96 -3.32
CA THR A 145 23.34 21.40 -3.84
C THR A 145 22.14 22.01 -3.15
N LEU A 146 21.07 22.16 -3.91
CA LEU A 146 19.73 22.50 -3.39
C LEU A 146 18.80 21.37 -3.73
N LYS A 147 17.98 20.94 -2.75
CA LYS A 147 16.86 20.03 -3.00
C LYS A 147 15.59 20.85 -3.25
N GLN A 148 14.91 20.61 -4.37
CA GLN A 148 13.71 21.33 -4.79
C GLN A 148 12.59 20.36 -5.12
N PRO A 149 11.30 20.74 -4.92
CA PRO A 149 10.16 19.89 -5.28
C PRO A 149 10.11 19.61 -6.79
N VAL A 150 9.78 18.36 -7.16
CA VAL A 150 9.71 17.91 -8.56
C VAL A 150 8.62 18.64 -9.37
N GLY A 151 7.52 19.06 -8.74
CA GLY A 151 6.38 19.72 -9.39
C GLY A 151 5.05 19.06 -9.05
N VAL A 152 4.09 19.15 -9.97
CA VAL A 152 2.78 18.51 -9.84
C VAL A 152 2.94 16.99 -9.82
N CYS A 153 2.39 16.33 -8.79
CA CYS A 153 2.42 14.88 -8.60
C CYS A 153 1.04 14.26 -8.73
N ALA A 154 1.00 12.99 -9.11
CA ALA A 154 -0.19 12.17 -9.08
C ALA A 154 0.03 10.91 -8.24
N ALA A 155 -1.00 10.48 -7.51
CA ALA A 155 -1.05 9.23 -6.79
C ALA A 155 -2.23 8.39 -7.26
N ILE A 156 -1.98 7.15 -7.68
CA ILE A 156 -3.02 6.18 -8.02
C ILE A 156 -2.92 5.05 -7.00
N THR A 157 -3.98 4.83 -6.20
CA THR A 157 -3.93 3.97 -5.03
C THR A 157 -4.91 2.80 -5.09
N PRO A 158 -4.57 1.65 -4.49
CA PRO A 158 -5.41 0.46 -4.46
C PRO A 158 -6.48 0.54 -3.38
N TRP A 159 -7.33 -0.49 -3.36
CA TRP A 159 -8.46 -0.64 -2.45
C TRP A 159 -8.12 -1.29 -1.10
N ASN A 160 -7.00 -2.01 -0.99
CA ASN A 160 -6.74 -2.88 0.16
C ASN A 160 -6.32 -2.16 1.46
N PHE A 161 -5.68 -0.99 1.33
CA PHE A 161 -5.36 -0.07 2.43
C PHE A 161 -5.69 1.36 2.01
N PRO A 162 -7.00 1.70 1.92
CA PRO A 162 -7.46 2.91 1.23
C PRO A 162 -7.11 4.23 1.93
N ASN A 163 -6.67 4.19 3.19
CA ASN A 163 -6.14 5.34 3.91
C ASN A 163 -4.61 5.40 3.84
N ALA A 164 -3.93 4.34 4.27
CA ALA A 164 -2.48 4.34 4.39
C ALA A 164 -1.75 4.45 3.04
N MET A 165 -2.30 3.87 1.94
CA MET A 165 -1.69 3.99 0.61
C MET A 165 -1.79 5.41 0.05
N ILE A 166 -2.74 6.20 0.50
CA ILE A 166 -2.87 7.62 0.16
C ILE A 166 -1.89 8.45 0.97
N THR A 167 -1.93 8.34 2.30
CA THR A 167 -1.12 9.19 3.18
C THR A 167 0.38 9.02 2.95
N ARG A 168 0.86 7.80 2.72
CA ARG A 168 2.29 7.52 2.47
C ARG A 168 2.79 8.04 1.13
N LYS A 169 1.90 8.42 0.19
CA LYS A 169 2.23 9.11 -1.08
C LYS A 169 2.03 10.63 -0.97
N CYS A 170 0.92 11.04 -0.35
CA CYS A 170 0.56 12.46 -0.26
C CYS A 170 1.39 13.21 0.77
N ALA A 171 1.67 12.62 1.92
CA ALA A 171 2.43 13.30 2.97
C ALA A 171 3.85 13.70 2.52
N PRO A 172 4.66 12.82 1.89
CA PRO A 172 5.98 13.24 1.38
C PRO A 172 5.88 14.25 0.22
N ALA A 173 4.87 14.14 -0.68
CA ALA A 173 4.65 15.12 -1.73
C ALA A 173 4.41 16.51 -1.14
N LEU A 174 3.47 16.63 -0.21
CA LEU A 174 3.13 17.88 0.46
C LEU A 174 4.31 18.42 1.29
N ALA A 175 5.01 17.56 2.01
CA ALA A 175 6.20 17.90 2.78
C ALA A 175 7.32 18.48 1.90
N ALA A 176 7.55 17.88 0.73
CA ALA A 176 8.53 18.36 -0.26
C ALA A 176 8.14 19.72 -0.88
N GLY A 177 6.85 20.08 -0.89
CA GLY A 177 6.33 21.28 -1.57
C GLY A 177 5.72 20.99 -2.94
N CYS A 178 5.32 19.74 -3.19
CA CYS A 178 4.60 19.31 -4.39
C CYS A 178 3.11 19.29 -4.13
N PRO A 179 2.24 19.86 -4.98
CA PRO A 179 0.83 19.57 -4.99
C PRO A 179 0.60 18.16 -5.55
N ILE A 180 -0.51 17.53 -5.13
CA ILE A 180 -0.79 16.15 -5.51
C ILE A 180 -2.25 15.93 -5.86
N ILE A 181 -2.47 15.11 -6.89
CA ILE A 181 -3.78 14.64 -7.35
C ILE A 181 -3.88 13.16 -7.03
N VAL A 182 -4.89 12.78 -6.25
CA VAL A 182 -5.14 11.39 -5.84
C VAL A 182 -6.27 10.81 -6.68
N LYS A 183 -6.01 9.66 -7.30
CA LYS A 183 -7.03 8.77 -7.87
C LYS A 183 -7.11 7.54 -6.97
N PRO A 184 -8.04 7.48 -6.00
CA PRO A 184 -8.25 6.28 -5.19
C PRO A 184 -8.88 5.15 -6.03
N SER A 185 -8.87 3.93 -5.51
CA SER A 185 -9.64 2.86 -6.12
C SER A 185 -11.12 3.24 -6.23
N ASP A 186 -11.76 2.84 -7.30
CA ASP A 186 -13.21 2.92 -7.51
C ASP A 186 -14.02 2.08 -6.49
N LEU A 187 -13.39 1.04 -5.92
CA LEU A 187 -14.00 0.19 -4.89
C LEU A 187 -14.01 0.84 -3.50
N THR A 188 -13.04 1.72 -3.20
CA THR A 188 -12.87 2.31 -1.87
C THR A 188 -12.53 3.81 -1.92
N PRO A 189 -13.40 4.63 -2.51
CA PRO A 189 -13.13 6.07 -2.65
C PRO A 189 -13.48 6.88 -1.39
N LEU A 190 -14.34 6.36 -0.49
CA LEU A 190 -14.86 7.12 0.64
C LEU A 190 -13.79 7.46 1.66
N SER A 191 -12.83 6.56 1.92
CA SER A 191 -11.67 6.86 2.77
C SER A 191 -10.82 8.01 2.22
N ALA A 192 -10.65 8.10 0.89
CA ALA A 192 -9.93 9.20 0.26
C ALA A 192 -10.67 10.53 0.39
N LEU A 193 -11.98 10.52 0.20
CA LEU A 193 -12.83 11.71 0.35
C LEU A 193 -12.87 12.19 1.81
N ALA A 194 -12.92 11.27 2.78
CA ALA A 194 -12.83 11.62 4.19
C ALA A 194 -11.47 12.29 4.53
N LEU A 195 -10.36 11.82 3.95
CA LEU A 195 -9.06 12.48 4.07
C LEU A 195 -9.07 13.89 3.47
N ALA A 196 -9.80 14.11 2.36
CA ALA A 196 -9.95 15.43 1.74
C ALA A 196 -10.75 16.38 2.63
N VAL A 197 -11.84 15.91 3.26
CA VAL A 197 -12.59 16.71 4.26
C VAL A 197 -11.67 17.18 5.38
N LEU A 198 -10.84 16.30 5.92
CA LEU A 198 -9.90 16.66 6.97
C LEU A 198 -8.80 17.61 6.49
N ALA A 199 -8.29 17.41 5.26
CA ALA A 199 -7.29 18.30 4.65
C ALA A 199 -7.82 19.73 4.47
N GLU A 200 -9.06 19.87 4.00
CA GLU A 200 -9.77 21.16 3.88
C GLU A 200 -9.90 21.84 5.25
N ARG A 201 -10.38 21.12 6.27
CA ARG A 201 -10.60 21.65 7.63
C ARG A 201 -9.33 22.18 8.29
N VAL A 202 -8.19 21.53 8.06
CA VAL A 202 -6.92 21.97 8.63
C VAL A 202 -6.24 23.08 7.82
N GLY A 203 -6.83 23.49 6.70
CA GLY A 203 -6.41 24.61 5.88
C GLY A 203 -5.28 24.28 4.88
N ILE A 204 -5.20 23.04 4.38
CA ILE A 204 -4.38 22.74 3.19
C ILE A 204 -4.97 23.55 2.02
N PRO A 205 -4.17 24.39 1.31
CA PRO A 205 -4.71 25.32 0.32
C PRO A 205 -5.38 24.61 -0.86
N ALA A 206 -6.38 25.27 -1.46
CA ALA A 206 -7.04 24.85 -2.68
C ALA A 206 -5.99 24.51 -3.78
N GLY A 207 -6.20 23.43 -4.53
CA GLY A 207 -5.31 22.95 -5.57
C GLY A 207 -4.10 22.16 -5.08
N VAL A 208 -3.70 22.28 -3.81
CA VAL A 208 -2.52 21.57 -3.27
C VAL A 208 -2.80 20.09 -3.04
N PHE A 209 -3.99 19.75 -2.61
CA PHE A 209 -4.46 18.36 -2.46
C PHE A 209 -5.81 18.21 -3.19
N ASN A 210 -5.87 17.28 -4.15
CA ASN A 210 -7.06 17.03 -4.94
C ASN A 210 -7.38 15.53 -4.95
N VAL A 211 -8.65 15.16 -4.93
CA VAL A 211 -9.12 13.77 -4.99
C VAL A 211 -10.14 13.62 -6.12
N LEU A 212 -9.81 12.79 -7.10
CA LEU A 212 -10.64 12.47 -8.25
C LEU A 212 -11.19 11.04 -8.10
N THR A 213 -12.50 10.90 -8.12
CA THR A 213 -13.18 9.60 -8.21
C THR A 213 -13.51 9.27 -9.67
N GLY A 214 -13.54 8.01 -10.04
CA GLY A 214 -13.84 7.61 -11.41
C GLY A 214 -13.09 6.34 -11.84
N MET A 215 -13.40 5.87 -13.05
CA MET A 215 -12.74 4.71 -13.63
C MET A 215 -11.28 5.03 -13.99
N PRO A 216 -10.37 4.04 -13.86
CA PRO A 216 -8.94 4.29 -13.98
C PRO A 216 -8.49 4.72 -15.38
N THR A 217 -9.19 4.32 -16.44
CA THR A 217 -8.74 4.52 -17.84
C THR A 217 -8.60 5.99 -18.18
N GLY A 218 -9.69 6.77 -18.18
CA GLY A 218 -9.66 8.17 -18.61
C GLY A 218 -8.82 9.07 -17.69
N ILE A 219 -8.89 8.84 -16.37
CA ILE A 219 -8.07 9.57 -15.38
C ILE A 219 -6.59 9.19 -15.56
N GLY A 220 -6.28 7.89 -15.66
CA GLY A 220 -4.91 7.41 -15.79
C GLY A 220 -4.23 7.87 -17.09
N GLU A 221 -4.96 7.88 -18.19
CA GLU A 221 -4.45 8.39 -19.48
C GLU A 221 -4.09 9.88 -19.39
N GLU A 222 -4.95 10.72 -18.83
CA GLU A 222 -4.65 12.15 -18.67
C GLU A 222 -3.47 12.38 -17.72
N LEU A 223 -3.40 11.67 -16.58
CA LEU A 223 -2.27 11.78 -15.65
C LEU A 223 -0.94 11.38 -16.28
N THR A 224 -0.94 10.34 -17.13
CA THR A 224 0.30 9.84 -17.77
C THR A 224 0.72 10.67 -19.00
N SER A 225 -0.22 11.20 -19.76
CA SER A 225 0.05 11.95 -21.01
C SER A 225 0.23 13.46 -20.79
N ASN A 226 -0.29 14.04 -19.71
CA ASN A 226 -0.21 15.49 -19.49
C ASN A 226 1.20 15.89 -19.02
N PRO A 227 1.91 16.79 -19.75
CA PRO A 227 3.29 17.17 -19.45
C PRO A 227 3.47 17.93 -18.12
N THR A 228 2.42 18.54 -17.59
CA THR A 228 2.45 19.25 -16.30
C THR A 228 2.66 18.30 -15.12
N VAL A 229 2.15 17.06 -15.20
CA VAL A 229 2.40 16.03 -14.21
C VAL A 229 3.85 15.55 -14.31
N ARG A 230 4.66 15.82 -13.30
CA ARG A 230 6.09 15.48 -13.26
C ARG A 230 6.37 14.12 -12.68
N LYS A 231 5.52 13.68 -11.74
CA LYS A 231 5.69 12.41 -11.02
C LYS A 231 4.36 11.68 -10.87
N ILE A 232 4.43 10.35 -11.04
CA ILE A 232 3.33 9.45 -10.71
C ILE A 232 3.83 8.44 -9.67
N SER A 233 3.09 8.33 -8.56
CA SER A 233 3.25 7.27 -7.57
C SER A 233 2.05 6.32 -7.68
N PHE A 234 2.33 5.06 -7.95
CA PHE A 234 1.32 4.02 -8.15
C PHE A 234 1.53 2.84 -7.20
N THR A 235 0.45 2.36 -6.60
CA THR A 235 0.41 1.04 -5.95
C THR A 235 -0.73 0.22 -6.55
N GLY A 236 -0.41 -1.01 -6.98
CA GLY A 236 -1.39 -1.91 -7.57
C GLY A 236 -0.75 -3.10 -8.29
N SER A 237 -1.44 -3.68 -9.28
CA SER A 237 -0.93 -4.84 -9.99
C SER A 237 0.29 -4.52 -10.87
N THR A 238 1.19 -5.50 -11.01
CA THR A 238 2.38 -5.39 -11.88
C THR A 238 2.00 -5.11 -13.35
N ALA A 239 0.89 -5.67 -13.82
CA ALA A 239 0.41 -5.41 -15.19
C ALA A 239 0.05 -3.95 -15.42
N VAL A 240 -0.66 -3.32 -14.47
CA VAL A 240 -1.00 -1.88 -14.53
C VAL A 240 0.25 -1.03 -14.35
N GLY A 241 1.17 -1.38 -13.46
CA GLY A 241 2.45 -0.68 -13.30
C GLY A 241 3.24 -0.60 -14.61
N ARG A 242 3.34 -1.72 -15.34
CA ARG A 242 3.96 -1.75 -16.69
C ARG A 242 3.23 -0.87 -17.71
N LEU A 243 1.90 -0.82 -17.65
CA LEU A 243 1.10 0.05 -18.51
C LEU A 243 1.40 1.53 -18.24
N LEU A 244 1.35 1.95 -16.97
CA LEU A 244 1.64 3.34 -16.58
C LEU A 244 3.07 3.73 -16.92
N MET A 245 4.04 2.85 -16.76
CA MET A 245 5.43 3.09 -17.17
C MET A 245 5.53 3.35 -18.69
N ARG A 246 4.88 2.54 -19.54
CA ARG A 246 4.83 2.74 -20.98
C ARG A 246 4.18 4.07 -21.36
N GLN A 247 3.03 4.40 -20.76
CA GLN A 247 2.31 5.63 -21.04
C GLN A 247 3.08 6.88 -20.60
N SER A 248 3.88 6.78 -19.53
CA SER A 248 4.66 7.88 -18.95
C SER A 248 5.97 8.16 -19.70
N ALA A 249 6.47 7.20 -20.48
CA ALA A 249 7.79 7.26 -21.11
C ALA A 249 7.94 8.46 -22.08
N GLY A 250 6.88 8.84 -22.79
CA GLY A 250 6.89 9.98 -23.73
C GLY A 250 7.20 11.34 -23.09
N HIS A 251 7.01 11.48 -21.77
CA HIS A 251 7.26 12.70 -21.02
C HIS A 251 8.37 12.56 -19.96
N ILE A 252 9.08 11.42 -19.93
CA ILE A 252 10.16 11.13 -18.97
C ILE A 252 9.72 11.43 -17.53
N LYS A 253 8.49 11.00 -17.18
CA LYS A 253 7.95 11.23 -15.82
C LYS A 253 8.73 10.42 -14.77
N ARG A 254 8.92 11.02 -13.61
CA ARG A 254 9.41 10.27 -12.45
C ARG A 254 8.34 9.29 -11.98
N LEU A 255 8.72 8.04 -11.75
CA LEU A 255 7.81 6.98 -11.32
C LEU A 255 8.25 6.37 -9.99
N SER A 256 7.32 6.23 -9.06
CA SER A 256 7.42 5.31 -7.92
C SER A 256 6.32 4.27 -8.10
N LEU A 257 6.72 3.01 -8.16
CA LEU A 257 5.83 1.88 -8.43
C LEU A 257 5.94 0.86 -7.30
N GLU A 258 4.85 0.63 -6.60
CA GLU A 258 4.69 -0.41 -5.59
C GLU A 258 3.72 -1.46 -6.15
N LEU A 259 4.28 -2.60 -6.54
CA LEU A 259 3.57 -3.59 -7.34
C LEU A 259 3.33 -4.89 -6.56
N GLY A 260 2.86 -5.92 -7.24
CA GLY A 260 2.58 -7.22 -6.65
C GLY A 260 3.81 -7.88 -6.02
N GLY A 261 3.56 -8.78 -5.10
CA GLY A 261 4.58 -9.57 -4.42
C GLY A 261 4.28 -11.07 -4.46
N ASN A 262 5.26 -11.85 -4.04
CA ASN A 262 5.12 -13.29 -3.82
C ASN A 262 6.05 -13.70 -2.68
N ALA A 263 5.80 -13.10 -1.51
CA ALA A 263 6.71 -13.16 -0.36
C ALA A 263 6.93 -14.59 0.13
N PRO A 264 8.19 -15.04 0.23
CA PRO A 264 8.53 -16.25 0.96
C PRO A 264 8.51 -15.99 2.48
N PHE A 265 8.01 -16.97 3.21
CA PHE A 265 8.09 -17.05 4.66
C PHE A 265 8.81 -18.35 5.02
N ILE A 266 10.03 -18.25 5.53
CA ILE A 266 10.95 -19.38 5.67
C ILE A 266 11.12 -19.71 7.15
N VAL A 267 10.89 -20.96 7.52
CA VAL A 267 11.05 -21.46 8.91
C VAL A 267 12.11 -22.55 8.94
N PHE A 268 13.25 -22.26 9.56
CA PHE A 268 14.33 -23.22 9.76
C PHE A 268 14.07 -24.10 10.98
N ASP A 269 14.73 -25.27 11.06
CA ASP A 269 14.56 -26.25 12.15
C ASP A 269 14.90 -25.70 13.52
N ASP A 270 15.80 -24.72 13.60
CA ASP A 270 16.23 -24.02 14.81
C ASP A 270 15.34 -22.81 15.19
N ALA A 271 14.30 -22.51 14.42
CA ALA A 271 13.40 -21.40 14.72
C ALA A 271 12.61 -21.61 16.02
N ASP A 272 12.32 -20.52 16.71
CA ASP A 272 11.30 -20.53 17.75
C ASP A 272 9.92 -20.75 17.11
N LEU A 273 9.30 -21.90 17.43
CA LEU A 273 8.05 -22.31 16.82
C LEU A 273 6.91 -21.32 17.07
N GLU A 274 6.75 -20.88 18.32
CA GLU A 274 5.65 -19.97 18.67
C GLU A 274 5.83 -18.59 18.03
N GLN A 275 7.06 -18.10 17.97
CA GLN A 275 7.38 -16.84 17.31
C GLN A 275 7.13 -16.95 15.79
N ALA A 276 7.49 -18.07 15.16
CA ALA A 276 7.25 -18.30 13.74
C ALA A 276 5.74 -18.39 13.42
N VAL A 277 4.96 -19.09 14.27
CA VAL A 277 3.51 -19.17 14.12
C VAL A 277 2.85 -17.81 14.34
N ALA A 278 3.23 -17.06 15.37
CA ALA A 278 2.74 -15.69 15.55
C ALA A 278 3.10 -14.78 14.37
N GLY A 279 4.30 -14.92 13.83
CA GLY A 279 4.77 -14.17 12.65
C GLY A 279 3.94 -14.46 11.41
N ILE A 280 3.65 -15.74 11.11
CA ILE A 280 2.84 -16.09 9.95
C ILE A 280 1.38 -15.63 10.11
N MET A 281 0.80 -15.73 11.30
CA MET A 281 -0.55 -15.22 11.56
C MET A 281 -0.65 -13.72 11.22
N LEU A 282 0.32 -12.91 11.62
CA LEU A 282 0.38 -11.47 11.36
C LEU A 282 0.62 -11.14 9.87
N SER A 283 1.50 -11.88 9.19
CA SER A 283 1.85 -11.59 7.80
C SER A 283 0.84 -12.15 6.80
N LYS A 284 0.18 -13.29 7.11
CA LYS A 284 -0.69 -14.02 6.17
C LYS A 284 -2.16 -13.65 6.28
N PHE A 285 -2.69 -13.50 7.49
CA PHE A 285 -4.14 -13.42 7.68
C PHE A 285 -4.67 -12.00 7.89
N ARG A 286 -3.80 -11.01 8.11
CA ARG A 286 -4.19 -9.60 8.15
C ARG A 286 -4.89 -9.21 6.86
N ASN A 287 -6.01 -8.48 6.98
CA ASN A 287 -6.86 -8.06 5.85
C ASN A 287 -7.30 -9.24 4.94
N ALA A 288 -7.56 -10.41 5.55
CA ALA A 288 -7.88 -11.65 4.85
C ALA A 288 -6.81 -12.06 3.80
N GLY A 289 -5.54 -11.74 4.04
CA GLY A 289 -4.44 -12.01 3.10
C GLY A 289 -4.37 -11.06 1.90
N GLN A 290 -5.20 -10.02 1.84
CA GLN A 290 -5.26 -9.03 0.76
C GLN A 290 -4.18 -7.94 0.94
N THR A 291 -2.92 -8.36 1.02
CA THR A 291 -1.76 -7.52 1.34
C THR A 291 -0.60 -7.85 0.42
N CYS A 292 0.04 -6.84 -0.19
CA CYS A 292 1.15 -7.02 -1.12
C CYS A 292 2.41 -7.66 -0.49
N VAL A 293 2.60 -7.48 0.83
CA VAL A 293 3.67 -8.11 1.61
C VAL A 293 3.23 -9.41 2.30
N CYS A 294 2.04 -9.90 1.96
CA CYS A 294 1.49 -11.13 2.52
C CYS A 294 2.41 -12.32 2.21
N ALA A 295 2.70 -13.15 3.22
CA ALA A 295 3.38 -14.43 3.02
C ALA A 295 2.55 -15.29 2.05
N ASN A 296 3.08 -15.56 0.87
CA ASN A 296 2.40 -16.30 -0.19
C ASN A 296 2.99 -17.69 -0.42
N ARG A 297 4.27 -17.90 -0.07
CA ARG A 297 4.98 -19.17 -0.13
C ARG A 297 5.60 -19.44 1.23
N ILE A 298 5.09 -20.44 1.96
CA ILE A 298 5.55 -20.76 3.30
C ILE A 298 6.48 -21.96 3.21
N LEU A 299 7.79 -21.70 3.29
CA LEU A 299 8.85 -22.70 3.19
C LEU A 299 9.21 -23.16 4.60
N VAL A 300 9.03 -24.45 4.90
CA VAL A 300 9.28 -24.99 6.23
C VAL A 300 10.28 -26.13 6.15
N GLN A 301 11.35 -26.06 6.94
CA GLN A 301 12.38 -27.10 6.96
C GLN A 301 11.82 -28.42 7.50
N ASN A 302 12.30 -29.54 6.96
CA ASN A 302 11.72 -30.85 7.20
C ASN A 302 11.62 -31.23 8.67
N GLY A 303 12.59 -30.87 9.51
CA GLY A 303 12.63 -31.26 10.92
C GLY A 303 11.57 -30.57 11.80
N ILE A 304 11.10 -29.37 11.43
CA ILE A 304 10.07 -28.65 12.17
C ILE A 304 8.69 -28.69 11.48
N TYR A 305 8.60 -29.21 10.26
CA TYR A 305 7.42 -29.08 9.41
C TYR A 305 6.11 -29.56 10.07
N GLU A 306 6.08 -30.77 10.60
CA GLU A 306 4.84 -31.35 11.18
C GLU A 306 4.37 -30.54 12.39
N ARG A 307 5.31 -30.15 13.24
CA ARG A 307 5.01 -29.34 14.42
C ARG A 307 4.50 -27.95 14.04
N PHE A 308 5.12 -27.32 13.05
CA PHE A 308 4.71 -26.01 12.54
C PHE A 308 3.34 -26.10 11.88
N ALA A 309 3.09 -27.09 11.02
CA ALA A 309 1.81 -27.29 10.35
C ALA A 309 0.66 -27.50 11.34
N GLN A 310 0.86 -28.41 12.32
CA GLN A 310 -0.13 -28.65 13.37
C GLN A 310 -0.42 -27.38 14.17
N ARG A 311 0.61 -26.69 14.62
CA ARG A 311 0.47 -25.50 15.45
C ARG A 311 -0.18 -24.34 14.70
N LEU A 312 0.13 -24.19 13.39
CA LEU A 312 -0.51 -23.21 12.53
C LEU A 312 -2.01 -23.49 12.35
N VAL A 313 -2.39 -24.75 12.11
CA VAL A 313 -3.81 -25.14 11.98
C VAL A 313 -4.59 -24.82 13.26
N GLU A 314 -4.00 -25.07 14.44
CA GLU A 314 -4.62 -24.72 15.73
C GLU A 314 -4.88 -23.21 15.85
N GLU A 315 -3.94 -22.35 15.44
CA GLU A 315 -4.12 -20.89 15.48
C GLU A 315 -5.10 -20.39 14.42
N VAL A 316 -5.03 -20.94 13.20
CA VAL A 316 -5.97 -20.60 12.12
C VAL A 316 -7.40 -20.97 12.48
N GLY A 317 -7.61 -22.08 13.19
CA GLY A 317 -8.92 -22.52 13.69
C GLY A 317 -9.58 -21.54 14.67
N LYS A 318 -8.83 -20.60 15.26
CA LYS A 318 -9.37 -19.56 16.17
C LYS A 318 -9.90 -18.34 15.41
N LEU A 319 -9.58 -18.19 14.12
CA LEU A 319 -10.01 -17.06 13.32
C LEU A 319 -11.51 -17.13 13.05
N LYS A 320 -12.19 -16.00 13.21
CA LYS A 320 -13.63 -15.86 13.00
C LYS A 320 -13.90 -15.06 11.74
N VAL A 321 -14.51 -15.70 10.75
CA VAL A 321 -14.91 -15.07 9.48
C VAL A 321 -16.30 -14.47 9.64
N GLY A 322 -16.47 -13.22 9.20
CA GLY A 322 -17.77 -12.56 9.26
C GLY A 322 -17.71 -11.08 8.88
N ASN A 323 -18.80 -10.36 9.17
CA ASN A 323 -18.88 -8.94 8.93
C ASN A 323 -17.87 -8.21 9.85
N GLY A 324 -17.00 -7.38 9.27
CA GLY A 324 -15.95 -6.66 10.01
C GLY A 324 -16.46 -5.69 11.09
N LEU A 325 -17.77 -5.43 11.13
CA LEU A 325 -18.44 -4.61 12.15
C LEU A 325 -18.84 -5.41 13.40
N ASP A 326 -18.80 -6.74 13.35
CA ASP A 326 -19.10 -7.60 14.47
C ASP A 326 -17.87 -7.71 15.38
N ALA A 327 -18.08 -7.66 16.70
CA ALA A 327 -17.02 -7.47 17.69
C ALA A 327 -15.94 -8.57 17.69
N ASP A 328 -16.32 -9.80 17.39
CA ASP A 328 -15.43 -10.97 17.46
C ASP A 328 -14.81 -11.37 16.14
N VAL A 329 -15.16 -10.69 15.03
CA VAL A 329 -14.69 -11.02 13.71
C VAL A 329 -13.23 -10.60 13.54
N THR A 330 -12.41 -11.53 13.03
CA THR A 330 -10.98 -11.34 12.77
C THR A 330 -10.64 -11.41 11.27
N ILE A 331 -11.52 -11.98 10.46
CA ILE A 331 -11.38 -12.10 9.00
C ILE A 331 -12.64 -11.55 8.34
N GLY A 332 -12.49 -10.46 7.61
CA GLY A 332 -13.55 -9.88 6.79
C GLY A 332 -13.73 -10.59 5.44
N PRO A 333 -14.66 -10.12 4.60
CA PRO A 333 -14.84 -10.64 3.24
C PRO A 333 -13.66 -10.30 2.33
N LEU A 334 -13.52 -11.01 1.22
CA LEU A 334 -12.73 -10.53 0.09
C LEU A 334 -13.48 -9.39 -0.61
N ILE A 335 -12.73 -8.55 -1.30
CA ILE A 335 -13.25 -7.29 -1.84
C ILE A 335 -14.36 -7.47 -2.90
N ASN A 336 -14.32 -8.55 -3.66
CA ASN A 336 -15.30 -8.83 -4.73
C ASN A 336 -15.30 -10.31 -5.14
N PRO A 337 -16.30 -10.76 -5.94
CA PRO A 337 -16.38 -12.14 -6.40
C PRO A 337 -15.17 -12.61 -7.23
N ALA A 338 -14.52 -11.71 -7.98
CA ALA A 338 -13.34 -12.08 -8.77
C ALA A 338 -12.17 -12.52 -7.86
N ALA A 339 -12.01 -11.89 -6.69
CA ALA A 339 -11.03 -12.30 -5.69
C ALA A 339 -11.36 -13.69 -5.11
N VAL A 340 -12.63 -13.98 -4.82
CA VAL A 340 -13.09 -15.29 -4.35
C VAL A 340 -12.79 -16.37 -5.38
N ASN A 341 -13.15 -16.13 -6.65
CA ASN A 341 -12.90 -17.06 -7.76
C ASN A 341 -11.41 -17.35 -7.96
N LYS A 342 -10.55 -16.35 -7.78
CA LYS A 342 -9.09 -16.53 -7.84
C LYS A 342 -8.61 -17.46 -6.74
N VAL A 343 -9.07 -17.23 -5.49
CA VAL A 343 -8.71 -18.08 -4.34
C VAL A 343 -9.19 -19.51 -4.56
N ALA A 344 -10.45 -19.71 -5.01
CA ALA A 344 -11.00 -21.03 -5.32
C ALA A 344 -10.13 -21.76 -6.37
N ARG A 345 -9.79 -21.10 -7.47
CA ARG A 345 -8.91 -21.66 -8.51
C ARG A 345 -7.54 -22.08 -7.97
N HIS A 346 -6.93 -21.29 -7.09
CA HIS A 346 -5.63 -21.61 -6.51
C HIS A 346 -5.68 -22.80 -5.56
N ILE A 347 -6.75 -22.94 -4.78
CA ILE A 347 -6.94 -24.11 -3.90
C ILE A 347 -7.22 -25.37 -4.74
N ASP A 348 -8.10 -25.28 -5.72
CA ASP A 348 -8.46 -26.40 -6.61
C ASP A 348 -7.23 -26.92 -7.40
N ASP A 349 -6.45 -26.01 -7.98
CA ASP A 349 -5.17 -26.35 -8.64
C ASP A 349 -4.24 -27.10 -7.69
N ALA A 350 -4.05 -26.61 -6.47
CA ALA A 350 -3.16 -27.24 -5.51
C ALA A 350 -3.63 -28.65 -5.11
N LEU A 351 -4.91 -28.81 -4.82
CA LEU A 351 -5.50 -30.11 -4.46
C LEU A 351 -5.41 -31.10 -5.61
N SER A 352 -5.67 -30.66 -6.85
CA SER A 352 -5.56 -31.49 -8.05
C SER A 352 -4.13 -31.97 -8.32
N GLN A 353 -3.12 -31.25 -7.83
CA GLN A 353 -1.71 -31.59 -7.93
C GLN A 353 -1.16 -32.31 -6.69
N GLY A 354 -2.02 -32.73 -5.76
CA GLY A 354 -1.65 -33.56 -4.62
C GLY A 354 -1.36 -32.83 -3.29
N ALA A 355 -1.64 -31.54 -3.20
CA ALA A 355 -1.60 -30.84 -1.91
C ALA A 355 -2.62 -31.43 -0.93
N GLN A 356 -2.32 -31.37 0.36
CA GLN A 356 -3.18 -31.83 1.42
C GLN A 356 -3.95 -30.68 2.04
N LEU A 357 -5.28 -30.78 2.13
CA LEU A 357 -6.11 -29.81 2.86
C LEU A 357 -5.97 -30.08 4.35
N LEU A 358 -5.33 -29.16 5.09
CA LEU A 358 -5.16 -29.28 6.54
C LEU A 358 -6.30 -28.59 7.33
N CYS A 359 -6.79 -27.45 6.82
CA CYS A 359 -8.03 -26.80 7.30
C CYS A 359 -8.56 -25.81 6.24
N GLY A 360 -9.82 -25.37 6.41
CA GLY A 360 -10.49 -24.46 5.45
C GLY A 360 -11.01 -25.22 4.23
N GLY A 361 -10.79 -24.70 3.04
CA GLY A 361 -11.18 -25.32 1.79
C GLY A 361 -11.61 -24.35 0.70
N ILE A 362 -12.11 -24.91 -0.42
CA ILE A 362 -12.60 -24.14 -1.56
C ILE A 362 -13.85 -23.34 -1.12
N PRO A 363 -13.93 -22.03 -1.40
CA PRO A 363 -15.12 -21.23 -1.11
C PRO A 363 -16.34 -21.80 -1.82
N GLU A 364 -17.49 -21.85 -1.12
CA GLU A 364 -18.75 -22.33 -1.66
C GLU A 364 -19.78 -21.19 -1.85
N GLY A 365 -20.58 -21.28 -2.90
CA GLY A 365 -21.64 -20.32 -3.22
C GLY A 365 -21.12 -18.95 -3.63
N ASP A 366 -22.02 -17.94 -3.56
CA ASP A 366 -21.73 -16.55 -4.00
C ASP A 366 -21.20 -15.65 -2.88
N SER A 367 -20.84 -16.22 -1.73
CA SER A 367 -20.36 -15.47 -0.57
C SER A 367 -18.94 -14.94 -0.81
N GLN A 368 -18.68 -13.68 -0.40
CA GLN A 368 -17.33 -13.11 -0.38
C GLN A 368 -16.54 -13.49 0.89
N PHE A 369 -17.17 -14.20 1.83
CA PHE A 369 -16.49 -14.71 3.04
C PHE A 369 -15.79 -16.02 2.73
N VAL A 370 -14.46 -15.99 2.82
CA VAL A 370 -13.60 -17.15 2.52
C VAL A 370 -12.96 -17.65 3.81
N GLN A 371 -13.09 -18.95 4.06
CA GLN A 371 -12.46 -19.57 5.23
C GLN A 371 -10.94 -19.57 5.11
N PRO A 372 -10.21 -19.16 6.16
CA PRO A 372 -8.76 -19.32 6.21
C PRO A 372 -8.36 -20.76 5.95
N THR A 373 -7.47 -20.95 4.96
CA THR A 373 -7.12 -22.26 4.44
C THR A 373 -5.63 -22.53 4.61
N VAL A 374 -5.30 -23.72 5.12
CA VAL A 374 -3.92 -24.22 5.19
C VAL A 374 -3.80 -25.44 4.29
N LEU A 375 -2.83 -25.41 3.39
CA LEU A 375 -2.51 -26.51 2.47
C LEU A 375 -1.13 -27.05 2.81
N GLY A 376 -1.02 -28.35 3.05
CA GLY A 376 0.24 -29.04 3.24
C GLY A 376 0.75 -29.65 1.94
N GLU A 377 2.02 -30.06 1.90
CA GLU A 377 2.67 -30.76 0.80
C GLU A 377 2.55 -30.02 -0.56
N THR A 378 2.59 -28.69 -0.51
CA THR A 378 2.59 -27.88 -1.73
C THR A 378 3.96 -27.86 -2.38
N HIS A 379 4.04 -27.54 -3.69
CA HIS A 379 5.30 -27.49 -4.42
C HIS A 379 5.33 -26.37 -5.46
N ALA A 380 6.52 -26.09 -6.00
CA ALA A 380 6.79 -24.99 -6.91
C ALA A 380 6.02 -25.03 -8.26
N GLY A 381 5.44 -26.17 -8.65
CA GLY A 381 4.63 -26.32 -9.87
C GLY A 381 3.21 -25.79 -9.76
N MET A 382 2.69 -25.53 -8.55
CA MET A 382 1.33 -25.11 -8.29
C MET A 382 1.14 -23.61 -8.58
N LEU A 383 -0.09 -23.18 -8.93
CA LEU A 383 -0.41 -21.78 -9.20
C LEU A 383 -0.06 -20.87 -8.01
N LEU A 384 -0.41 -21.29 -6.79
CA LEU A 384 -0.15 -20.51 -5.57
C LEU A 384 1.34 -20.28 -5.26
N ALA A 385 2.25 -21.06 -5.83
CA ALA A 385 3.69 -20.82 -5.71
C ALA A 385 4.19 -19.75 -6.71
N ASN A 386 3.48 -19.53 -7.80
CA ASN A 386 3.90 -18.70 -8.93
C ASN A 386 3.08 -17.40 -9.07
N GLU A 387 1.81 -17.40 -8.64
CA GLU A 387 0.91 -16.25 -8.67
C GLU A 387 0.66 -15.75 -7.24
N GLU A 388 0.56 -14.43 -7.08
CA GLU A 388 0.11 -13.81 -5.83
C GLU A 388 -1.35 -14.19 -5.57
N THR A 389 -1.65 -14.92 -4.48
CA THR A 389 -3.02 -15.38 -4.16
C THR A 389 -3.93 -14.22 -3.76
N PHE A 390 -3.44 -13.32 -2.92
CA PHE A 390 -4.16 -12.17 -2.39
C PHE A 390 -5.44 -12.55 -1.62
N GLY A 391 -5.34 -13.62 -0.83
CA GLY A 391 -6.42 -14.22 -0.06
C GLY A 391 -5.89 -15.04 1.13
N PRO A 392 -6.77 -15.57 1.99
CA PRO A 392 -6.40 -16.19 3.26
C PRO A 392 -5.97 -17.67 3.10
N VAL A 393 -5.04 -17.94 2.19
CA VAL A 393 -4.52 -19.30 1.90
C VAL A 393 -3.05 -19.38 2.27
N ALA A 394 -2.69 -20.32 3.14
CA ALA A 394 -1.34 -20.59 3.63
C ALA A 394 -0.81 -21.92 3.08
N PRO A 395 -0.08 -21.92 1.94
CA PRO A 395 0.51 -23.13 1.38
C PRO A 395 1.86 -23.42 2.03
N LEU A 396 2.02 -24.61 2.60
CA LEU A 396 3.24 -25.10 3.24
C LEU A 396 4.04 -25.96 2.28
N MET A 397 5.28 -25.58 2.03
CA MET A 397 6.23 -26.24 1.14
C MET A 397 7.46 -26.68 1.93
N ARG A 398 7.88 -27.92 1.75
CA ARG A 398 9.07 -28.47 2.42
C ARG A 398 10.36 -28.01 1.79
N PHE A 399 11.41 -27.89 2.61
CA PHE A 399 12.79 -27.81 2.13
C PHE A 399 13.72 -28.61 3.07
N THR A 400 14.91 -28.96 2.54
CA THR A 400 15.89 -29.79 3.26
C THR A 400 16.99 -28.96 3.91
N ASP A 401 17.57 -28.00 3.19
CA ASP A 401 18.72 -27.22 3.62
C ASP A 401 18.64 -25.76 3.20
N GLU A 402 19.57 -24.95 3.71
CA GLU A 402 19.63 -23.51 3.47
C GLU A 402 19.77 -23.13 1.99
N ALA A 403 20.51 -23.91 1.22
CA ALA A 403 20.72 -23.64 -0.21
C ALA A 403 19.43 -23.84 -1.01
N GLN A 404 18.66 -24.88 -0.71
CA GLN A 404 17.36 -25.13 -1.30
C GLN A 404 16.35 -24.03 -0.88
N ALA A 405 16.32 -23.64 0.41
CA ALA A 405 15.47 -22.56 0.87
C ALA A 405 15.71 -21.26 0.13
N LEU A 406 16.99 -20.89 -0.05
CA LEU A 406 17.38 -19.69 -0.77
C LEU A 406 17.00 -19.76 -2.26
N ALA A 407 17.26 -20.89 -2.90
CA ALA A 407 16.90 -21.11 -4.30
C ALA A 407 15.37 -20.99 -4.51
N LEU A 408 14.56 -21.64 -3.67
CA LEU A 408 13.11 -21.54 -3.71
C LEU A 408 12.61 -20.11 -3.40
N ALA A 409 13.21 -19.42 -2.43
CA ALA A 409 12.84 -18.06 -2.07
C ALA A 409 13.03 -17.10 -3.26
N ASN A 410 14.20 -17.15 -3.90
CA ASN A 410 14.56 -16.24 -4.98
C ASN A 410 13.97 -16.61 -6.36
N ALA A 411 13.42 -17.84 -6.52
CA ALA A 411 12.81 -18.34 -7.77
C ALA A 411 11.45 -17.67 -8.05
N THR A 412 11.45 -16.35 -8.18
CA THR A 412 10.28 -15.54 -8.48
C THR A 412 10.67 -14.26 -9.21
N PRO A 413 9.84 -13.75 -10.14
CA PRO A 413 10.07 -12.44 -10.75
C PRO A 413 9.84 -11.28 -9.77
N TYR A 414 9.24 -11.54 -8.60
CA TYR A 414 8.93 -10.55 -7.58
C TYR A 414 10.07 -10.38 -6.58
N GLY A 415 10.08 -9.25 -5.86
CA GLY A 415 11.07 -8.95 -4.85
C GLY A 415 10.62 -7.86 -3.89
N LEU A 416 9.37 -7.96 -3.35
CA LEU A 416 8.84 -6.94 -2.43
C LEU A 416 9.25 -7.22 -0.99
N GLY A 417 8.74 -8.28 -0.38
CA GLY A 417 9.01 -8.66 1.01
C GLY A 417 9.40 -10.13 1.14
N ALA A 418 10.22 -10.44 2.14
CA ALA A 418 10.58 -11.79 2.55
C ALA A 418 10.66 -11.86 4.08
N TYR A 419 10.40 -13.06 4.62
CA TYR A 419 10.46 -13.34 6.05
C TYR A 419 11.23 -14.62 6.30
N TYR A 420 12.03 -14.66 7.36
CA TYR A 420 12.66 -15.91 7.77
C TYR A 420 12.87 -15.98 9.28
N PHE A 421 12.85 -17.21 9.81
CA PHE A 421 12.92 -17.49 11.24
C PHE A 421 14.06 -18.48 11.51
N THR A 422 15.02 -18.07 12.35
CA THR A 422 16.19 -18.86 12.75
C THR A 422 16.79 -18.29 14.04
N GLN A 423 17.48 -19.13 14.81
CA GLN A 423 18.28 -18.72 15.96
C GLN A 423 19.78 -18.65 15.66
N ASP A 424 20.21 -19.09 14.47
CA ASP A 424 21.62 -19.04 14.04
C ASP A 424 22.01 -17.63 13.59
N LEU A 425 22.85 -16.96 14.39
CA LEU A 425 23.34 -15.61 14.10
C LEU A 425 24.10 -15.50 12.77
N ARG A 426 24.86 -16.54 12.38
CA ARG A 426 25.60 -16.53 11.10
C ARG A 426 24.66 -16.67 9.91
N ARG A 427 23.65 -17.55 10.02
CA ARG A 427 22.61 -17.65 9.01
C ARG A 427 21.80 -16.35 8.92
N SER A 428 21.52 -15.69 10.03
CA SER A 428 20.79 -14.42 10.07
C SER A 428 21.38 -13.36 9.13
N TRP A 429 22.71 -13.25 9.08
CA TRP A 429 23.37 -12.32 8.16
C TRP A 429 23.46 -12.88 6.72
N ARG A 430 24.07 -14.04 6.57
CA ARG A 430 24.34 -14.64 5.26
C ARG A 430 23.08 -14.85 4.43
N PHE A 431 22.02 -15.37 5.06
CA PHE A 431 20.76 -15.65 4.37
C PHE A 431 19.98 -14.37 4.07
N GLY A 432 19.94 -13.42 5.02
CA GLY A 432 19.28 -12.14 4.84
C GLY A 432 19.86 -11.31 3.70
N GLU A 433 21.21 -11.28 3.57
CA GLU A 433 21.90 -10.58 2.48
C GLU A 433 21.70 -11.26 1.11
N ALA A 434 21.52 -12.58 1.09
CA ALA A 434 21.34 -13.36 -0.14
C ALA A 434 19.89 -13.33 -0.68
N LEU A 435 18.91 -12.89 0.11
CA LEU A 435 17.51 -12.75 -0.31
C LEU A 435 17.34 -11.56 -1.26
N GLU A 436 16.77 -11.81 -2.45
CA GLU A 436 16.56 -10.81 -3.50
C GLU A 436 15.21 -10.06 -3.31
N PHE A 437 15.06 -9.36 -2.18
CA PHE A 437 13.85 -8.63 -1.82
C PHE A 437 14.19 -7.25 -1.30
N GLY A 438 13.31 -6.27 -1.54
CA GLY A 438 13.50 -4.90 -1.07
C GLY A 438 13.33 -4.74 0.44
N MET A 439 12.59 -5.66 1.07
CA MET A 439 12.35 -5.69 2.52
C MET A 439 12.50 -7.12 3.04
N VAL A 440 13.23 -7.28 4.13
CA VAL A 440 13.48 -8.59 4.76
C VAL A 440 13.19 -8.51 6.26
N GLY A 441 12.35 -9.41 6.75
CA GLY A 441 12.05 -9.58 8.17
C GLY A 441 12.71 -10.82 8.75
N LEU A 442 13.58 -10.67 9.74
CA LEU A 442 14.13 -11.75 10.54
C LEU A 442 13.35 -11.87 11.85
N ASN A 443 12.83 -13.07 12.13
CA ASN A 443 12.07 -13.37 13.33
C ASN A 443 10.89 -12.41 13.60
N THR A 444 10.28 -11.90 12.54
CA THR A 444 9.11 -11.02 12.60
C THR A 444 8.18 -11.24 11.41
N GLY A 445 6.87 -11.09 11.61
CA GLY A 445 5.86 -11.09 10.54
C GLY A 445 5.47 -9.68 10.07
N ILE A 446 6.13 -8.62 10.57
CA ILE A 446 5.82 -7.22 10.25
C ILE A 446 7.08 -6.53 9.72
N ILE A 447 7.00 -5.98 8.49
CA ILE A 447 8.11 -5.28 7.83
C ILE A 447 7.68 -3.89 7.31
N SER A 448 6.51 -3.42 7.71
CA SER A 448 5.92 -2.18 7.18
C SER A 448 5.70 -1.19 8.31
N MET A 449 6.45 -0.09 8.30
CA MET A 449 6.35 1.03 9.25
C MET A 449 6.83 2.32 8.58
N GLU A 450 6.40 3.47 9.09
CA GLU A 450 6.69 4.78 8.50
C GLU A 450 8.17 5.17 8.53
N VAL A 451 8.91 4.69 9.53
CA VAL A 451 10.34 5.01 9.73
C VAL A 451 11.27 4.20 8.84
N ALA A 452 10.79 3.07 8.30
CA ALA A 452 11.59 2.16 7.45
C ALA A 452 11.24 2.34 5.97
N PRO A 453 12.22 2.16 5.05
CA PRO A 453 11.94 2.21 3.62
C PRO A 453 11.07 1.02 3.19
N PHE A 454 9.97 1.32 2.52
CA PHE A 454 9.07 0.33 1.92
C PHE A 454 9.24 0.34 0.41
N GLY A 455 9.43 -0.82 -0.21
CA GLY A 455 9.47 -0.94 -1.65
C GLY A 455 10.17 -2.20 -2.14
N GLY A 456 9.83 -2.58 -3.37
CA GLY A 456 10.32 -3.78 -4.02
C GLY A 456 11.48 -3.55 -4.97
N ILE A 457 12.04 -4.67 -5.41
CA ILE A 457 12.98 -4.79 -6.53
C ILE A 457 12.38 -5.73 -7.58
N LYS A 458 13.07 -5.97 -8.68
CA LYS A 458 12.58 -6.81 -9.79
C LYS A 458 11.22 -6.31 -10.30
N GLN A 459 10.24 -7.21 -10.48
CA GLN A 459 8.90 -6.88 -10.95
C GLN A 459 7.96 -6.33 -9.86
N SER A 460 8.46 -6.17 -8.63
CA SER A 460 7.69 -5.59 -7.53
C SER A 460 7.79 -4.07 -7.46
N GLY A 461 8.64 -3.43 -8.28
CA GLY A 461 8.54 -1.99 -8.45
C GLY A 461 9.85 -1.20 -8.47
N LEU A 462 9.69 0.12 -8.32
CA LEU A 462 10.74 1.14 -8.37
C LEU A 462 10.51 2.17 -7.29
N GLY A 463 11.58 2.68 -6.69
CA GLY A 463 11.54 3.71 -5.65
C GLY A 463 11.29 3.14 -4.27
N ARG A 464 11.17 4.04 -3.29
CA ARG A 464 10.86 3.68 -1.89
C ARG A 464 9.82 4.65 -1.33
N GLU A 465 8.96 4.12 -0.46
CA GLU A 465 7.99 4.89 0.32
C GLU A 465 8.35 4.81 1.80
N GLY A 466 7.87 5.75 2.61
CA GLY A 466 8.28 5.84 4.03
C GLY A 466 9.74 6.24 4.20
N SER A 467 10.20 6.34 5.48
CA SER A 467 11.56 6.72 5.80
C SER A 467 11.96 8.07 5.15
N LYS A 468 13.18 8.51 5.32
CA LYS A 468 13.74 9.67 4.58
C LYS A 468 13.77 9.45 3.06
N TYR A 469 13.93 8.19 2.63
CA TYR A 469 13.99 7.84 1.20
C TYR A 469 12.70 8.14 0.45
N GLY A 470 11.54 8.00 1.11
CA GLY A 470 10.26 8.34 0.51
C GLY A 470 10.11 9.83 0.18
N LEU A 471 10.78 10.72 0.93
CA LEU A 471 10.81 12.15 0.65
C LEU A 471 11.67 12.48 -0.57
N ASP A 472 12.82 11.80 -0.74
CA ASP A 472 13.74 11.99 -1.86
C ASP A 472 13.07 11.70 -3.23
N GLU A 473 12.05 10.86 -3.24
CA GLU A 473 11.25 10.56 -4.43
C GLU A 473 10.49 11.78 -4.99
N TYR A 474 10.26 12.81 -4.17
CA TYR A 474 9.54 14.05 -4.53
C TYR A 474 10.45 15.26 -4.66
N LEU A 475 11.77 15.04 -4.67
CA LEU A 475 12.79 16.09 -4.70
C LEU A 475 13.72 15.93 -5.91
N GLU A 476 14.14 17.05 -6.48
CA GLU A 476 15.22 17.15 -7.46
C GLU A 476 16.46 17.78 -6.82
N VAL A 477 17.64 17.27 -7.16
CA VAL A 477 18.92 17.85 -6.72
C VAL A 477 19.42 18.81 -7.78
N LYS A 478 19.55 20.09 -7.41
CA LYS A 478 20.14 21.12 -8.25
C LYS A 478 21.56 21.43 -7.81
N ALA A 479 22.53 21.25 -8.70
CA ALA A 479 23.88 21.74 -8.48
C ALA A 479 23.90 23.26 -8.67
N PHE A 480 24.46 23.98 -7.69
CA PHE A 480 24.59 25.42 -7.72
C PHE A 480 26.07 25.84 -7.64
N HIS A 481 26.54 26.51 -8.67
CA HIS A 481 27.92 26.93 -8.81
C HIS A 481 28.02 28.45 -8.65
N ILE A 482 28.84 28.91 -7.72
CA ILE A 482 29.16 30.33 -7.48
C ILE A 482 30.61 30.54 -7.91
N GLY A 483 30.83 31.33 -8.93
CA GLY A 483 32.17 31.70 -9.43
C GLY A 483 32.50 33.16 -9.17
N GLY A 484 33.74 33.54 -9.45
CA GLY A 484 34.22 34.92 -9.30
C GLY A 484 34.43 35.36 -7.85
N LEU A 485 34.78 34.45 -6.98
CA LEU A 485 35.04 34.70 -5.55
C LEU A 485 36.52 34.96 -5.28
#